data_13bb214a240a4874acc4aea3da501310
#
_entry.id   13bb214a240a4874acc4aea3da501310
#
_cell.length_a   1.000
_cell.length_b   1.000
_cell.length_c   1.000
_cell.angle_alpha   90.00
_cell.angle_beta   90.00
_cell.angle_gamma   90.00
#
_symmetry.space_group_name_H-M   'P 1'
#
loop_
_entity.id
_entity.type
_entity.pdbx_description
1 polymer ?
#
loop_
_entity_poly.entity_id
_entity_poly.type
_entity_poly.pdbx_seq_one_letter_code
_entity_poly.pdbx_strand_id
1 'polypeptide(L)'
;MKLVLLGVGFAASLVAQEPAAPQPPVSLREAAAFAEREPQTQVENAIERLLPSIVKVQGASGFSTIVPYAAGVVVSDRGHILTLDQVLVQKGSTRVVLYDGTVLDAQLLPEDPKLGVRLLRVDPEACKGKLRPVWPDEQGPAFRTGQFVVSIGNCFRLAEFSEKSSATFGVVVGKASTALRFRLTDVAYDGELILTDACNNPGHYGGGLFSLDGRWLGLNTRLLESKETNTMLSAAIPSRDLLPYLKEHILGEAREEVVVERKPVRTGIVLFRQAGRTSPPAYVDRVERDSPASSLGLRPDDLIVRIGEFSVRTCKEYDAALERFVPGQKVTLTWKRGTSVMQGEVELAA
;
A
#
# COMPACT_ATOMS: atom_id res chain seq x y z
N MET A 1 -0.84 -39.74 75.17
CA MET A 1 -1.44 -39.68 73.83
C MET A 1 -0.34 -39.12 72.95
N LYS A 2 0.43 -39.98 72.26
CA LYS A 2 1.56 -39.58 71.39
C LYS A 2 1.06 -39.44 69.95
N LEU A 3 1.25 -38.26 69.39
CA LEU A 3 0.92 -37.96 67.99
C LEU A 3 2.16 -38.29 67.12
N VAL A 4 2.05 -39.24 66.23
CA VAL A 4 3.08 -39.58 65.25
C VAL A 4 2.79 -38.83 63.97
N LEU A 5 3.65 -37.87 63.62
CA LEU A 5 3.62 -37.20 62.27
C LEU A 5 4.44 -38.07 61.28
N LEU A 6 3.79 -38.64 60.32
CA LEU A 6 4.42 -39.23 59.14
C LEU A 6 4.70 -38.09 58.10
N GLY A 7 5.96 -37.78 57.92
CA GLY A 7 6.44 -36.93 56.84
C GLY A 7 6.66 -37.76 55.60
N VAL A 8 5.88 -37.47 54.54
CA VAL A 8 6.11 -38.00 53.20
C VAL A 8 7.04 -37.05 52.46
N GLY A 9 8.30 -37.46 52.34
CA GLY A 9 9.28 -36.73 51.54
C GLY A 9 9.08 -37.03 50.02
N PHE A 10 8.67 -36.03 49.25
CA PHE A 10 8.74 -36.05 47.79
C PHE A 10 10.18 -35.71 47.36
N ALA A 11 10.96 -36.71 46.95
CA ALA A 11 12.24 -36.51 46.28
C ALA A 11 11.95 -36.25 44.79
N ALA A 12 11.97 -34.96 44.40
CA ALA A 12 12.00 -34.58 42.98
C ALA A 12 13.41 -34.83 42.45
N SER A 13 13.59 -35.89 41.68
CA SER A 13 14.82 -36.10 40.89
C SER A 13 14.88 -35.08 39.77
N LEU A 14 15.71 -34.06 39.94
CA LEU A 14 16.16 -33.23 38.83
C LEU A 14 17.02 -34.11 37.89
N VAL A 15 16.43 -34.55 36.80
CA VAL A 15 17.18 -35.07 35.66
C VAL A 15 17.84 -33.86 35.01
N ALA A 16 19.12 -33.67 35.21
CA ALA A 16 19.92 -32.72 34.49
C ALA A 16 19.88 -33.13 32.99
N GLN A 17 19.21 -32.33 32.14
CA GLN A 17 19.34 -32.48 30.74
C GLN A 17 20.78 -32.18 30.33
N GLU A 18 21.49 -33.15 29.81
CA GLU A 18 22.80 -32.93 29.20
C GLU A 18 22.66 -31.88 28.11
N PRO A 19 23.56 -30.88 28.02
CA PRO A 19 23.55 -29.92 26.91
C PRO A 19 23.66 -30.68 25.59
N ALA A 20 22.71 -30.43 24.69
CA ALA A 20 22.73 -31.04 23.36
C ALA A 20 24.09 -30.78 22.70
N ALA A 21 24.72 -31.84 22.19
CA ALA A 21 26.00 -31.73 21.48
C ALA A 21 25.88 -30.70 20.37
N PRO A 22 26.92 -29.86 20.11
CA PRO A 22 26.90 -28.89 19.04
C PRO A 22 26.64 -29.62 17.71
N GLN A 23 25.59 -29.21 17.02
CA GLN A 23 25.26 -29.78 15.70
C GLN A 23 26.39 -29.46 14.74
N PRO A 24 26.83 -30.42 13.89
CA PRO A 24 27.85 -30.16 12.92
C PRO A 24 27.37 -29.07 11.93
N PRO A 25 28.25 -28.25 11.34
CA PRO A 25 27.88 -27.23 10.40
C PRO A 25 27.16 -27.86 9.19
N VAL A 26 25.98 -27.36 8.88
CA VAL A 26 25.12 -27.84 7.79
C VAL A 26 25.89 -27.67 6.48
N SER A 27 26.06 -28.72 5.70
CA SER A 27 26.71 -28.65 4.40
C SER A 27 25.85 -27.85 3.41
N LEU A 28 26.46 -27.23 2.40
CA LEU A 28 25.71 -26.51 1.34
C LEU A 28 24.68 -27.41 0.63
N ARG A 29 24.94 -28.72 0.55
CA ARG A 29 23.98 -29.68 0.02
C ARG A 29 22.77 -29.89 0.96
N GLU A 30 23.00 -29.95 2.26
CA GLU A 30 21.94 -30.04 3.27
C GLU A 30 21.16 -28.73 3.37
N ALA A 31 21.84 -27.58 3.21
CA ALA A 31 21.18 -26.27 3.13
C ALA A 31 20.27 -26.15 1.87
N ALA A 32 20.69 -26.72 0.73
CA ALA A 32 19.86 -26.78 -0.47
C ALA A 32 18.64 -27.72 -0.30
N ALA A 33 18.82 -28.86 0.35
CA ALA A 33 17.75 -29.80 0.71
C ALA A 33 16.77 -29.20 1.72
N PHE A 34 17.18 -28.20 2.48
CA PHE A 34 16.31 -27.47 3.42
C PHE A 34 15.15 -26.74 2.74
N ALA A 35 15.33 -26.32 1.48
CA ALA A 35 14.31 -25.65 0.69
C ALA A 35 13.17 -26.58 0.20
N GLU A 36 13.37 -27.89 0.27
CA GLU A 36 12.39 -28.89 -0.20
C GLU A 36 11.58 -29.54 0.93
N ARG A 37 11.85 -29.19 2.18
CA ARG A 37 11.11 -29.79 3.29
C ARG A 37 9.72 -29.17 3.44
N GLU A 38 8.82 -29.95 4.01
CA GLU A 38 7.49 -29.49 4.36
C GLU A 38 7.51 -28.29 5.33
N PRO A 39 6.57 -27.33 5.17
CA PRO A 39 6.47 -26.18 6.05
C PRO A 39 6.26 -26.61 7.52
N GLN A 40 7.01 -26.01 8.45
CA GLN A 40 6.97 -26.38 9.87
C GLN A 40 6.33 -25.30 10.74
N THR A 41 6.36 -24.05 10.30
CA THR A 41 5.80 -22.94 11.07
C THR A 41 4.46 -22.46 10.49
N GLN A 42 3.67 -21.74 11.29
CA GLN A 42 2.43 -21.13 10.82
C GLN A 42 2.69 -20.14 9.68
N VAL A 43 3.83 -19.44 9.72
CA VAL A 43 4.23 -18.48 8.67
C VAL A 43 4.55 -19.20 7.37
N GLU A 44 5.38 -20.26 7.42
CA GLU A 44 5.71 -21.07 6.25
C GLU A 44 4.45 -21.67 5.61
N ASN A 45 3.57 -22.24 6.45
CA ASN A 45 2.28 -22.77 6.00
C ASN A 45 1.38 -21.72 5.35
N ALA A 46 1.34 -20.48 5.89
CA ALA A 46 0.58 -19.39 5.31
C ALA A 46 1.15 -19.00 3.96
N ILE A 47 2.47 -18.86 3.84
CA ILE A 47 3.15 -18.50 2.60
C ILE A 47 2.89 -19.55 1.52
N GLU A 48 3.12 -20.84 1.80
CA GLU A 48 2.90 -21.91 0.81
C GLU A 48 1.46 -21.95 0.29
N ARG A 49 0.47 -21.71 1.14
CA ARG A 49 -0.95 -21.63 0.73
C ARG A 49 -1.26 -20.43 -0.14
N LEU A 50 -0.54 -19.31 0.05
CA LEU A 50 -0.82 -18.03 -0.60
C LEU A 50 -0.02 -17.81 -1.88
N LEU A 51 1.14 -18.47 -2.04
CA LEU A 51 1.97 -18.34 -3.22
C LEU A 51 1.22 -18.54 -4.55
N PRO A 52 0.29 -19.52 -4.69
CA PRO A 52 -0.49 -19.67 -5.93
C PRO A 52 -1.49 -18.53 -6.21
N SER A 53 -1.72 -17.63 -5.25
CA SER A 53 -2.56 -16.44 -5.42
C SER A 53 -1.79 -15.23 -5.92
N ILE A 54 -0.45 -15.35 -6.04
CA ILE A 54 0.43 -14.28 -6.50
C ILE A 54 1.08 -14.67 -7.80
N VAL A 55 1.11 -13.74 -8.73
CA VAL A 55 1.78 -13.90 -10.03
C VAL A 55 2.88 -12.86 -10.19
N LYS A 56 3.86 -13.19 -11.01
CA LYS A 56 4.89 -12.26 -11.43
C LYS A 56 4.39 -11.52 -12.67
N VAL A 57 4.46 -10.20 -12.66
CA VAL A 57 4.10 -9.36 -13.80
C VAL A 57 5.38 -8.84 -14.43
N GLN A 58 5.55 -9.12 -15.70
CA GLN A 58 6.69 -8.69 -16.50
C GLN A 58 6.19 -7.77 -17.62
N GLY A 59 6.92 -6.70 -17.86
CA GLY A 59 6.58 -5.73 -18.89
C GLY A 59 7.83 -5.24 -19.61
N ALA A 60 7.62 -4.43 -20.63
CA ALA A 60 8.71 -3.73 -21.31
C ALA A 60 8.73 -2.28 -20.86
N SER A 61 9.89 -1.77 -20.47
CA SER A 61 10.13 -0.35 -20.28
C SER A 61 11.26 0.09 -21.19
N GLY A 62 11.01 1.14 -21.99
CA GLY A 62 12.06 1.79 -22.78
C GLY A 62 13.03 2.63 -21.93
N PHE A 63 12.78 2.75 -20.63
CA PHE A 63 13.58 3.55 -19.71
C PHE A 63 14.40 2.65 -18.79
N SER A 64 15.72 2.82 -18.78
CA SER A 64 16.64 2.05 -17.93
C SER A 64 16.39 2.25 -16.42
N THR A 65 15.70 3.31 -16.03
CA THR A 65 15.37 3.65 -14.63
C THR A 65 14.08 3.02 -14.13
N ILE A 66 13.30 2.38 -15.01
CA ILE A 66 12.03 1.75 -14.64
C ILE A 66 12.23 0.26 -14.50
N VAL A 67 11.91 -0.26 -13.33
CA VAL A 67 11.94 -1.69 -13.01
C VAL A 67 10.90 -2.42 -13.88
N PRO A 68 11.30 -3.35 -14.79
CA PRO A 68 10.38 -3.98 -15.74
C PRO A 68 9.64 -5.19 -15.16
N TYR A 69 9.51 -5.29 -13.86
CA TYR A 69 8.85 -6.39 -13.16
C TYR A 69 8.07 -5.88 -11.93
N ALA A 70 7.00 -6.57 -11.63
CA ALA A 70 6.13 -6.33 -10.49
C ALA A 70 5.46 -7.64 -10.07
N ALA A 71 4.47 -7.55 -9.20
CA ALA A 71 3.62 -8.65 -8.83
C ALA A 71 2.15 -8.33 -9.14
N GLY A 72 1.30 -9.36 -9.10
CA GLY A 72 -0.15 -9.24 -9.21
C GLY A 72 -0.84 -10.23 -8.29
N VAL A 73 -2.06 -9.90 -7.88
CA VAL A 73 -2.92 -10.74 -7.06
C VAL A 73 -3.98 -11.38 -7.94
N VAL A 74 -4.11 -12.70 -7.89
CA VAL A 74 -5.16 -13.44 -8.58
C VAL A 74 -6.49 -13.19 -7.88
N VAL A 75 -7.45 -12.61 -8.59
CA VAL A 75 -8.76 -12.23 -8.02
C VAL A 75 -9.93 -13.03 -8.60
N SER A 76 -9.69 -13.88 -9.58
CA SER A 76 -10.71 -14.82 -10.09
C SER A 76 -10.08 -16.04 -10.73
N ASP A 77 -10.80 -17.15 -10.75
CA ASP A 77 -10.46 -18.39 -11.46
C ASP A 77 -10.55 -18.24 -13.00
N ARG A 78 -11.18 -17.15 -13.47
CA ARG A 78 -11.31 -16.80 -14.89
C ARG A 78 -10.10 -16.02 -15.43
N GLY A 79 -8.98 -15.98 -14.70
CA GLY A 79 -7.73 -15.36 -15.15
C GLY A 79 -7.64 -13.86 -14.90
N HIS A 80 -8.46 -13.30 -13.99
CA HIS A 80 -8.33 -11.89 -13.61
C HIS A 80 -7.25 -11.71 -12.54
N ILE A 81 -6.36 -10.75 -12.77
CA ILE A 81 -5.22 -10.44 -11.93
C ILE A 81 -5.23 -8.95 -11.67
N LEU A 82 -5.19 -8.54 -10.41
CA LEU A 82 -5.07 -7.15 -10.01
C LEU A 82 -3.61 -6.79 -9.78
N THR A 83 -3.18 -5.66 -10.31
CA THR A 83 -1.85 -5.09 -10.08
C THR A 83 -1.93 -3.57 -9.96
N LEU A 84 -0.84 -2.91 -9.58
CA LEU A 84 -0.76 -1.45 -9.67
C LEU A 84 -0.66 -1.02 -11.14
N ASP A 85 -1.31 0.10 -11.47
CA ASP A 85 -1.12 0.73 -12.77
C ASP A 85 0.27 1.39 -12.82
N GLN A 86 1.16 0.81 -13.60
CA GLN A 86 2.56 1.18 -13.69
C GLN A 86 2.99 1.27 -15.15
N VAL A 87 4.04 2.04 -15.41
CA VAL A 87 4.60 2.23 -16.76
C VAL A 87 5.02 0.91 -17.42
N LEU A 88 5.38 -0.10 -16.64
CA LEU A 88 5.71 -1.43 -17.18
C LEU A 88 4.50 -2.18 -17.75
N VAL A 89 3.28 -1.83 -17.31
CA VAL A 89 2.04 -2.49 -17.72
C VAL A 89 1.53 -1.85 -19.00
N GLN A 90 1.95 -2.38 -20.16
CA GLN A 90 1.65 -1.84 -21.49
C GLN A 90 1.01 -2.88 -22.39
N LYS A 91 0.11 -2.42 -23.27
CA LYS A 91 -0.58 -3.28 -24.23
C LYS A 91 0.43 -4.01 -25.16
N GLY A 92 0.27 -5.33 -25.25
CA GLY A 92 1.06 -6.17 -26.16
C GLY A 92 2.45 -6.53 -25.64
N SER A 93 2.87 -6.03 -24.46
CA SER A 93 4.18 -6.37 -23.87
C SER A 93 4.10 -6.90 -22.44
N THR A 94 2.91 -6.87 -21.82
CA THR A 94 2.72 -7.35 -20.45
C THR A 94 2.52 -8.86 -20.45
N ARG A 95 3.31 -9.55 -19.65
CA ARG A 95 3.24 -11.01 -19.41
C ARG A 95 3.01 -11.28 -17.94
N VAL A 96 2.35 -12.38 -17.69
CA VAL A 96 2.13 -12.92 -16.36
C VAL A 96 2.79 -14.28 -16.27
N VAL A 97 3.57 -14.48 -15.20
CA VAL A 97 4.15 -15.77 -14.88
C VAL A 97 3.47 -16.33 -13.66
N LEU A 98 2.79 -17.46 -13.82
CA LEU A 98 2.06 -18.14 -12.76
C LEU A 98 3.04 -18.81 -11.78
N TYR A 99 2.49 -19.28 -10.66
CA TYR A 99 3.24 -19.97 -9.62
C TYR A 99 4.00 -21.21 -10.12
N ASP A 100 3.44 -21.93 -11.11
CA ASP A 100 4.05 -23.13 -11.73
C ASP A 100 5.06 -22.80 -12.84
N GLY A 101 5.36 -21.53 -13.07
CA GLY A 101 6.26 -21.06 -14.13
C GLY A 101 5.60 -20.87 -15.49
N THR A 102 4.29 -21.14 -15.63
CA THR A 102 3.57 -20.90 -16.88
C THR A 102 3.59 -19.41 -17.23
N VAL A 103 4.06 -19.08 -18.44
CA VAL A 103 4.12 -17.71 -18.96
C VAL A 103 2.93 -17.48 -19.89
N LEU A 104 2.15 -16.45 -19.60
CA LEU A 104 0.95 -16.08 -20.35
C LEU A 104 1.00 -14.60 -20.75
N ASP A 105 0.53 -14.30 -21.96
CA ASP A 105 0.30 -12.90 -22.36
C ASP A 105 -0.93 -12.36 -21.65
N ALA A 106 -0.85 -11.11 -21.20
CA ALA A 106 -1.93 -10.46 -20.48
C ALA A 106 -2.63 -9.42 -21.31
N GLN A 107 -3.95 -9.47 -21.34
CA GLN A 107 -4.81 -8.40 -21.83
C GLN A 107 -4.99 -7.36 -20.72
N LEU A 108 -4.87 -6.08 -21.07
CA LEU A 108 -5.14 -4.98 -20.14
C LEU A 108 -6.63 -4.70 -20.11
N LEU A 109 -7.21 -4.71 -18.93
CA LEU A 109 -8.57 -4.24 -18.67
C LEU A 109 -8.51 -2.77 -18.20
N PRO A 110 -9.67 -2.08 -18.10
CA PRO A 110 -9.71 -0.70 -17.66
C PRO A 110 -8.97 -0.46 -16.34
N GLU A 111 -8.28 0.66 -16.26
CA GLU A 111 -7.62 1.13 -15.04
C GLU A 111 -8.59 1.91 -14.15
N ASP A 112 -8.30 2.00 -12.87
CA ASP A 112 -8.88 2.98 -11.98
C ASP A 112 -7.80 4.01 -11.60
N PRO A 113 -7.84 5.22 -12.18
CA PRO A 113 -6.84 6.25 -11.91
C PRO A 113 -6.87 6.77 -10.47
N LYS A 114 -8.02 6.66 -9.76
CA LYS A 114 -8.15 7.10 -8.36
C LYS A 114 -7.50 6.11 -7.40
N LEU A 115 -7.62 4.82 -7.70
CA LEU A 115 -6.99 3.75 -6.93
C LEU A 115 -5.54 3.50 -7.39
N GLY A 116 -5.18 3.89 -8.60
CA GLY A 116 -3.88 3.61 -9.20
C GLY A 116 -3.68 2.13 -9.50
N VAL A 117 -4.74 1.42 -9.84
CA VAL A 117 -4.74 -0.03 -10.09
C VAL A 117 -5.24 -0.36 -11.48
N ARG A 118 -4.87 -1.55 -11.95
CA ARG A 118 -5.32 -2.10 -13.21
C ARG A 118 -5.58 -3.59 -13.09
N LEU A 119 -6.64 -4.06 -13.74
CA LEU A 119 -6.86 -5.48 -13.96
C LEU A 119 -6.14 -5.94 -15.22
N LEU A 120 -5.56 -7.12 -15.12
CA LEU A 120 -5.05 -7.91 -16.24
C LEU A 120 -5.94 -9.13 -16.40
N ARG A 121 -6.05 -9.64 -17.63
CA ARG A 121 -6.72 -10.90 -17.93
C ARG A 121 -5.81 -11.79 -18.74
N VAL A 122 -5.59 -13.00 -18.26
CA VAL A 122 -4.92 -14.07 -19.01
C VAL A 122 -5.95 -15.04 -19.56
N ASP A 123 -5.53 -15.90 -20.51
CA ASP A 123 -6.41 -16.92 -21.10
C ASP A 123 -6.92 -17.88 -20.00
N PRO A 124 -8.25 -17.96 -19.76
CA PRO A 124 -8.83 -18.82 -18.73
C PRO A 124 -8.53 -20.30 -18.92
N GLU A 125 -8.47 -20.78 -20.16
CA GLU A 125 -8.18 -22.21 -20.41
C GLU A 125 -6.72 -22.55 -20.13
N ALA A 126 -5.80 -21.63 -20.43
CA ALA A 126 -4.37 -21.84 -20.17
C ALA A 126 -4.02 -21.80 -18.66
N CYS A 127 -4.83 -21.12 -17.85
CA CYS A 127 -4.63 -21.02 -16.40
C CYS A 127 -5.54 -21.88 -15.55
N LYS A 128 -6.38 -22.70 -16.17
CA LYS A 128 -7.37 -23.55 -15.49
C LYS A 128 -6.73 -24.50 -14.47
N GLY A 129 -7.22 -24.43 -13.25
CA GLY A 129 -6.71 -25.25 -12.13
C GLY A 129 -5.34 -24.83 -11.57
N LYS A 130 -4.71 -23.78 -12.13
CA LYS A 130 -3.40 -23.28 -11.72
C LYS A 130 -3.46 -22.03 -10.84
N LEU A 131 -4.61 -21.38 -10.80
CA LEU A 131 -4.83 -20.15 -10.04
C LEU A 131 -5.57 -20.45 -8.74
N ARG A 132 -5.17 -19.72 -7.70
CA ARG A 132 -5.87 -19.68 -6.42
C ARG A 132 -6.36 -18.26 -6.17
N PRO A 133 -7.59 -17.93 -6.52
CA PRO A 133 -8.09 -16.57 -6.34
C PRO A 133 -8.27 -16.23 -4.87
N VAL A 134 -8.05 -14.95 -4.56
CA VAL A 134 -8.44 -14.32 -3.30
C VAL A 134 -9.42 -13.19 -3.60
N TRP A 135 -10.31 -12.93 -2.68
CA TRP A 135 -11.33 -11.90 -2.83
C TRP A 135 -11.39 -11.04 -1.57
N PRO A 136 -11.64 -9.72 -1.69
CA PRO A 136 -11.82 -8.87 -0.53
C PRO A 136 -12.97 -9.31 0.35
N ASP A 137 -12.80 -9.22 1.66
CA ASP A 137 -13.90 -9.37 2.59
C ASP A 137 -14.83 -8.14 2.46
N GLU A 138 -16.13 -8.36 2.26
CA GLU A 138 -17.11 -7.28 2.08
C GLU A 138 -17.24 -6.39 3.31
N GLN A 139 -17.11 -6.95 4.50
CA GLN A 139 -17.11 -6.18 5.74
C GLN A 139 -15.77 -5.49 5.99
N GLY A 140 -14.79 -5.77 5.14
CA GLY A 140 -13.40 -5.36 5.29
C GLY A 140 -12.67 -6.19 6.33
N PRO A 141 -11.40 -6.51 6.08
CA PRO A 141 -10.61 -7.24 7.04
C PRO A 141 -10.43 -6.35 8.28
N ALA A 142 -10.95 -6.82 9.42
CA ALA A 142 -10.57 -6.25 10.69
C ALA A 142 -9.10 -6.58 10.94
N PHE A 143 -8.22 -5.60 10.85
CA PHE A 143 -6.82 -5.76 11.23
C PHE A 143 -6.48 -4.80 12.38
N ARG A 144 -5.49 -5.20 13.17
CA ARG A 144 -5.05 -4.45 14.36
C ARG A 144 -3.56 -4.19 14.28
N THR A 145 -3.13 -3.08 14.83
CA THR A 145 -1.70 -2.83 15.07
C THR A 145 -1.10 -3.98 15.87
N GLY A 146 0.07 -4.47 15.42
CA GLY A 146 0.73 -5.64 15.97
C GLY A 146 0.25 -6.99 15.43
N GLN A 147 -0.76 -7.03 14.56
CA GLN A 147 -1.18 -8.26 13.88
C GLN A 147 -0.09 -8.74 12.92
N PHE A 148 0.25 -10.03 12.98
CA PHE A 148 1.19 -10.65 12.05
C PHE A 148 0.63 -10.70 10.63
N VAL A 149 1.50 -10.36 9.68
CA VAL A 149 1.19 -10.32 8.25
C VAL A 149 2.34 -10.87 7.41
N VAL A 150 1.99 -11.35 6.22
CA VAL A 150 2.95 -11.70 5.18
C VAL A 150 2.69 -10.84 3.94
N SER A 151 3.75 -10.27 3.38
CA SER A 151 3.74 -9.56 2.10
C SER A 151 4.40 -10.44 1.05
N ILE A 152 3.71 -10.69 -0.06
CA ILE A 152 4.18 -11.58 -1.12
C ILE A 152 4.27 -10.81 -2.44
N GLY A 153 5.39 -10.99 -3.15
CA GLY A 153 5.65 -10.37 -4.44
C GLY A 153 6.93 -10.91 -5.08
N ASN A 154 7.46 -10.23 -6.09
CA ASN A 154 8.68 -10.64 -6.80
C ASN A 154 9.86 -9.71 -6.44
N CYS A 155 10.32 -9.78 -5.20
CA CYS A 155 11.40 -8.97 -4.65
C CYS A 155 12.65 -9.01 -5.53
N PHE A 156 13.12 -7.85 -6.00
CA PHE A 156 14.32 -7.70 -6.82
C PHE A 156 14.42 -8.67 -8.02
N ARG A 157 13.28 -9.16 -8.52
CA ARG A 157 13.21 -10.16 -9.58
C ARG A 157 13.94 -11.47 -9.21
N LEU A 158 13.87 -11.87 -7.95
CA LEU A 158 14.47 -13.13 -7.50
C LEU A 158 13.78 -14.36 -8.08
N ALA A 159 12.52 -14.20 -8.52
CA ALA A 159 11.76 -15.25 -9.19
C ALA A 159 11.43 -14.83 -10.63
N GLU A 160 11.97 -15.55 -11.62
CA GLU A 160 11.69 -15.26 -13.03
C GLU A 160 10.61 -16.16 -13.63
N PHE A 161 10.76 -17.46 -13.55
CA PHE A 161 9.85 -18.44 -14.15
C PHE A 161 9.24 -19.36 -13.09
N SER A 162 9.84 -20.51 -12.87
CA SER A 162 9.38 -21.53 -11.92
C SER A 162 9.75 -21.24 -10.48
N GLU A 163 10.66 -20.29 -10.25
CA GLU A 163 11.04 -19.90 -8.89
C GLU A 163 9.84 -19.28 -8.15
N LYS A 164 9.68 -19.64 -6.89
CA LYS A 164 8.60 -19.13 -6.03
C LYS A 164 8.78 -17.64 -5.79
N SER A 165 7.66 -16.91 -5.74
CA SER A 165 7.63 -15.50 -5.36
C SER A 165 8.20 -15.30 -3.96
N SER A 166 8.81 -14.15 -3.73
CA SER A 166 9.38 -13.78 -2.44
C SER A 166 8.29 -13.44 -1.44
N ALA A 167 8.50 -13.80 -0.19
CA ALA A 167 7.64 -13.43 0.93
C ALA A 167 8.44 -12.74 2.02
N THR A 168 7.86 -11.72 2.64
CA THR A 168 8.37 -11.06 3.83
C THR A 168 7.32 -11.14 4.93
N PHE A 169 7.78 -11.25 6.17
CA PHE A 169 6.94 -11.36 7.35
C PHE A 169 7.13 -10.14 8.24
N GLY A 170 6.05 -9.70 8.86
CA GLY A 170 6.09 -8.56 9.76
C GLY A 170 4.76 -8.38 10.50
N VAL A 171 4.50 -7.15 10.93
CA VAL A 171 3.28 -6.75 11.63
C VAL A 171 2.61 -5.55 10.96
N VAL A 172 1.33 -5.39 11.21
CA VAL A 172 0.65 -4.12 10.94
C VAL A 172 1.18 -3.09 11.94
N VAL A 173 1.83 -2.06 11.45
CA VAL A 173 2.36 -0.95 12.27
C VAL A 173 1.25 0.05 12.60
N GLY A 174 0.32 0.27 11.68
CA GLY A 174 -0.78 1.20 11.83
C GLY A 174 -1.48 1.50 10.53
N LYS A 175 -2.19 2.62 10.51
CA LYS A 175 -2.87 3.17 9.34
C LYS A 175 -2.43 4.61 9.12
N ALA A 176 -2.40 5.05 7.88
CA ALA A 176 -2.17 6.44 7.56
C ALA A 176 -3.05 6.89 6.40
N SER A 177 -3.75 7.99 6.60
CA SER A 177 -4.41 8.76 5.56
C SER A 177 -3.44 9.85 5.12
N THR A 178 -2.69 9.60 4.07
CA THR A 178 -1.70 10.57 3.62
C THR A 178 -1.70 10.64 2.10
N ALA A 179 -1.68 11.85 1.58
CA ALA A 179 -1.18 12.12 0.23
C ALA A 179 0.34 11.84 0.24
N LEU A 180 0.71 10.57 0.20
CA LEU A 180 2.10 10.14 0.24
C LEU A 180 2.78 10.54 -1.06
N ARG A 181 3.67 11.52 -0.97
CA ARG A 181 4.50 11.92 -2.10
C ARG A 181 5.81 11.15 -2.05
N PHE A 182 5.96 10.26 -3.00
CA PHE A 182 7.23 9.61 -3.26
C PHE A 182 8.08 10.45 -4.21
N ARG A 183 9.39 10.29 -4.12
CA ARG A 183 10.41 11.08 -4.87
C ARG A 183 10.17 11.18 -6.37
N LEU A 184 9.47 10.22 -6.99
CA LEU A 184 9.34 10.10 -8.45
C LEU A 184 7.90 9.96 -8.97
N THR A 185 6.95 9.53 -8.15
CA THR A 185 5.56 9.34 -8.57
C THR A 185 4.62 9.42 -7.38
N ASP A 186 3.55 10.19 -7.52
CA ASP A 186 2.48 10.25 -6.55
C ASP A 186 1.74 8.88 -6.53
N VAL A 187 1.36 8.40 -5.36
CA VAL A 187 0.40 7.31 -5.26
C VAL A 187 -0.97 7.91 -5.56
N ALA A 188 -1.68 7.35 -6.54
CA ALA A 188 -2.98 7.88 -6.94
C ALA A 188 -4.04 7.73 -5.84
N TYR A 189 -3.96 6.63 -5.07
CA TYR A 189 -4.87 6.36 -3.96
C TYR A 189 -4.67 7.38 -2.83
N ASP A 190 -5.77 7.99 -2.41
CA ASP A 190 -5.81 9.03 -1.39
C ASP A 190 -6.53 8.63 -0.09
N GLY A 191 -6.88 7.35 0.02
CA GLY A 191 -7.53 6.77 1.19
C GLY A 191 -6.56 6.41 2.32
N GLU A 192 -7.07 5.66 3.29
CA GLU A 192 -6.31 5.18 4.44
C GLU A 192 -5.49 3.94 4.06
N LEU A 193 -4.16 4.04 4.08
CA LEU A 193 -3.24 2.94 3.80
C LEU A 193 -3.00 2.07 5.04
N ILE A 194 -2.80 0.77 4.84
CA ILE A 194 -2.26 -0.15 5.84
C ILE A 194 -0.74 -0.01 5.83
N LEU A 195 -0.16 0.29 6.98
CA LEU A 195 1.30 0.36 7.16
C LEU A 195 1.82 -0.91 7.82
N THR A 196 2.93 -1.43 7.31
CA THR A 196 3.57 -2.65 7.79
C THR A 196 5.10 -2.56 7.70
N ASP A 197 5.80 -3.25 8.60
CA ASP A 197 7.24 -3.46 8.54
C ASP A 197 7.63 -4.69 7.70
N ALA A 198 6.66 -5.48 7.24
CA ALA A 198 6.89 -6.48 6.19
C ALA A 198 7.36 -5.77 4.92
N CYS A 199 8.65 -5.90 4.58
CA CYS A 199 9.30 -5.08 3.56
C CYS A 199 8.71 -5.28 2.17
N ASN A 200 8.27 -4.18 1.55
CA ASN A 200 7.91 -4.11 0.13
C ASN A 200 9.07 -3.53 -0.67
N ASN A 201 9.95 -4.37 -1.16
CA ASN A 201 11.03 -3.97 -2.06
C ASN A 201 10.52 -3.84 -3.51
N PRO A 202 11.33 -3.27 -4.44
CA PRO A 202 11.00 -3.29 -5.86
C PRO A 202 10.61 -4.69 -6.33
N GLY A 203 9.45 -4.82 -6.97
CA GLY A 203 8.85 -6.08 -7.39
C GLY A 203 7.77 -6.65 -6.46
N HIS A 204 7.65 -6.18 -5.21
CA HIS A 204 6.49 -6.47 -4.36
C HIS A 204 5.26 -5.65 -4.74
N TYR A 205 5.44 -4.53 -5.43
CA TYR A 205 4.34 -3.64 -5.81
C TYR A 205 3.33 -4.37 -6.70
N GLY A 206 2.05 -4.25 -6.35
CA GLY A 206 0.96 -4.98 -6.97
C GLY A 206 0.77 -6.40 -6.43
N GLY A 207 1.65 -6.90 -5.57
CA GLY A 207 1.47 -8.13 -4.81
C GLY A 207 0.50 -7.96 -3.63
N GLY A 208 0.39 -8.98 -2.79
CA GLY A 208 -0.60 -9.02 -1.72
C GLY A 208 -0.01 -8.91 -0.32
N LEU A 209 -0.71 -8.21 0.56
CA LEU A 209 -0.55 -8.24 2.00
C LEU A 209 -1.63 -9.15 2.60
N PHE A 210 -1.23 -10.15 3.38
CA PHE A 210 -2.14 -11.16 3.92
C PHE A 210 -1.95 -11.34 5.42
N SER A 211 -3.03 -11.75 6.09
CA SER A 211 -2.96 -12.30 7.44
C SER A 211 -2.50 -13.77 7.41
N LEU A 212 -2.03 -14.30 8.54
CA LEU A 212 -1.56 -15.70 8.61
C LEU A 212 -2.66 -16.73 8.41
N ASP A 213 -3.92 -16.36 8.63
CA ASP A 213 -5.10 -17.20 8.32
C ASP A 213 -5.49 -17.18 6.83
N GLY A 214 -4.78 -16.37 6.01
CA GLY A 214 -4.92 -16.34 4.55
C GLY A 214 -5.88 -15.30 4.01
N ARG A 215 -6.39 -14.38 4.84
CA ARG A 215 -7.23 -13.27 4.36
C ARG A 215 -6.39 -12.23 3.65
N TRP A 216 -6.86 -11.78 2.51
CA TRP A 216 -6.23 -10.69 1.77
C TRP A 216 -6.57 -9.35 2.41
N LEU A 217 -5.58 -8.70 3.00
CA LEU A 217 -5.72 -7.43 3.70
C LEU A 217 -5.60 -6.23 2.75
N GLY A 218 -4.72 -6.32 1.78
CA GLY A 218 -4.51 -5.21 0.85
C GLY A 218 -3.56 -5.52 -0.30
N LEU A 219 -3.52 -4.59 -1.26
CA LEU A 219 -2.62 -4.61 -2.40
C LEU A 219 -1.35 -3.83 -2.05
N ASN A 220 -0.20 -4.48 -2.14
CA ASN A 220 1.09 -3.84 -1.86
C ASN A 220 1.31 -2.66 -2.79
N THR A 221 1.52 -1.50 -2.21
CA THR A 221 1.84 -0.26 -2.92
C THR A 221 3.25 0.20 -2.60
N ARG A 222 3.59 1.41 -3.01
CA ARG A 222 4.94 1.96 -2.82
C ARG A 222 5.25 2.23 -1.36
N LEU A 223 6.54 2.39 -1.06
CA LEU A 223 7.05 2.65 0.28
C LEU A 223 6.73 4.06 0.73
N LEU A 224 6.45 4.22 2.02
CA LEU A 224 6.45 5.49 2.72
C LEU A 224 7.89 5.81 3.15
N GLU A 225 8.46 6.88 2.61
CA GLU A 225 9.83 7.30 2.92
C GLU A 225 9.82 8.50 3.87
N SER A 226 10.55 8.40 4.99
CA SER A 226 10.89 9.55 5.82
C SER A 226 12.18 10.20 5.28
N LYS A 227 12.06 11.44 4.82
CA LYS A 227 13.22 12.22 4.35
C LYS A 227 14.17 12.63 5.47
N GLU A 228 13.64 12.72 6.70
CA GLU A 228 14.41 13.18 7.86
C GLU A 228 15.33 12.06 8.39
N THR A 229 14.85 10.83 8.38
CA THR A 229 15.57 9.68 8.95
C THR A 229 16.10 8.73 7.90
N ASN A 230 15.76 8.92 6.62
CA ASN A 230 16.06 8.01 5.52
C ASN A 230 15.58 6.57 5.77
N THR A 231 14.46 6.45 6.47
CA THR A 231 13.81 5.17 6.76
C THR A 231 12.57 4.99 5.89
N MET A 232 12.21 3.74 5.64
CA MET A 232 11.09 3.36 4.80
C MET A 232 10.14 2.46 5.57
N LEU A 233 8.84 2.65 5.30
CA LEU A 233 7.77 1.79 5.80
C LEU A 233 6.96 1.29 4.61
N SER A 234 6.59 0.03 4.63
CA SER A 234 5.77 -0.57 3.59
C SER A 234 4.31 -0.18 3.74
N ALA A 235 3.61 -0.07 2.63
CA ALA A 235 2.21 0.30 2.60
C ALA A 235 1.40 -0.61 1.67
N ALA A 236 0.12 -0.78 1.98
CA ALA A 236 -0.83 -1.49 1.14
C ALA A 236 -2.17 -0.74 1.07
N ILE A 237 -2.79 -0.74 -0.11
CA ILE A 237 -4.16 -0.26 -0.31
C ILE A 237 -5.09 -1.31 0.28
N PRO A 238 -6.00 -0.97 1.21
CA PRO A 238 -6.92 -1.94 1.79
C PRO A 238 -7.73 -2.68 0.73
N SER A 239 -7.83 -4.00 0.85
CA SER A 239 -8.56 -4.82 -0.14
C SER A 239 -10.02 -4.44 -0.28
N ARG A 240 -10.68 -4.01 0.82
CA ARG A 240 -12.08 -3.54 0.80
C ARG A 240 -12.29 -2.35 -0.14
N ASP A 241 -11.30 -1.46 -0.25
CA ASP A 241 -11.42 -0.24 -1.06
C ASP A 241 -11.26 -0.55 -2.55
N LEU A 242 -10.72 -1.74 -2.87
CA LEU A 242 -10.63 -2.29 -4.23
C LEU A 242 -11.92 -3.02 -4.65
N LEU A 243 -12.78 -3.37 -3.70
CA LEU A 243 -13.96 -4.20 -3.94
C LEU A 243 -14.94 -3.61 -4.98
N PRO A 244 -15.29 -2.30 -4.95
CA PRO A 244 -16.19 -1.72 -5.95
C PRO A 244 -15.64 -1.85 -7.38
N TYR A 245 -14.36 -1.62 -7.57
CA TYR A 245 -13.70 -1.78 -8.88
C TYR A 245 -13.70 -3.25 -9.35
N LEU A 246 -13.44 -4.19 -8.44
CA LEU A 246 -13.46 -5.62 -8.76
C LEU A 246 -14.87 -6.11 -9.09
N LYS A 247 -15.90 -5.68 -8.36
CA LYS A 247 -17.29 -6.02 -8.64
C LYS A 247 -17.74 -5.51 -10.00
N GLU A 248 -17.42 -4.27 -10.34
CA GLU A 248 -17.74 -3.68 -11.63
C GLU A 248 -17.13 -4.48 -12.80
N HIS A 249 -15.84 -4.75 -12.75
CA HIS A 249 -15.13 -5.32 -13.89
C HIS A 249 -15.12 -6.85 -13.96
N ILE A 250 -15.39 -7.55 -12.86
CA ILE A 250 -15.40 -9.01 -12.82
C ILE A 250 -16.81 -9.57 -12.75
N LEU A 251 -17.71 -8.94 -11.97
CA LEU A 251 -19.08 -9.40 -11.78
C LEU A 251 -20.09 -8.66 -12.67
N GLY A 252 -19.69 -7.52 -13.27
CA GLY A 252 -20.58 -6.67 -14.08
C GLY A 252 -21.57 -5.86 -13.23
N GLU A 253 -21.30 -5.71 -11.94
CA GLU A 253 -22.10 -4.90 -11.05
C GLU A 253 -21.76 -3.41 -11.29
N ALA A 254 -22.78 -2.57 -11.52
CA ALA A 254 -22.57 -1.14 -11.66
C ALA A 254 -21.96 -0.59 -10.35
N ARG A 255 -20.89 0.19 -10.48
CA ARG A 255 -20.30 0.89 -9.35
C ARG A 255 -21.31 1.93 -8.86
N GLU A 256 -21.75 1.84 -7.61
CA GLU A 256 -22.42 2.96 -6.98
C GLU A 256 -21.40 4.10 -6.90
N GLU A 257 -21.48 5.03 -7.83
CA GLU A 257 -20.82 6.32 -7.66
C GLU A 257 -21.51 6.98 -6.46
N VAL A 258 -20.85 6.90 -5.32
CA VAL A 258 -21.09 7.88 -4.27
C VAL A 258 -20.57 9.20 -4.84
N VAL A 259 -21.41 9.85 -5.63
CA VAL A 259 -21.22 11.24 -6.01
C VAL A 259 -21.39 11.99 -4.69
N VAL A 260 -20.32 12.07 -3.93
CA VAL A 260 -20.22 13.11 -2.92
C VAL A 260 -20.12 14.38 -3.76
N GLU A 261 -21.26 15.04 -3.95
CA GLU A 261 -21.32 16.39 -4.48
C GLU A 261 -20.51 17.26 -3.52
N ARG A 262 -19.18 17.25 -3.69
CA ARG A 262 -18.30 18.12 -2.91
C ARG A 262 -18.52 19.52 -3.45
N LYS A 263 -19.34 20.28 -2.77
CA LYS A 263 -19.42 21.72 -3.05
C LYS A 263 -18.01 22.27 -2.90
N PRO A 264 -17.49 22.99 -3.91
CA PRO A 264 -16.15 23.54 -3.85
C PRO A 264 -16.05 24.47 -2.63
N VAL A 265 -15.03 24.27 -1.82
CA VAL A 265 -14.78 25.16 -0.68
C VAL A 265 -14.05 26.42 -1.15
N ARG A 266 -14.37 27.53 -0.50
CA ARG A 266 -13.76 28.83 -0.75
C ARG A 266 -13.10 29.37 0.51
N THR A 267 -11.89 29.85 0.34
CA THR A 267 -11.16 30.62 1.37
C THR A 267 -11.28 32.12 1.15
N GLY A 268 -11.58 32.52 -0.10
CA GLY A 268 -11.46 33.91 -0.56
C GLY A 268 -10.04 34.35 -0.85
N ILE A 269 -9.08 33.42 -0.93
CA ILE A 269 -7.71 33.71 -1.37
C ILE A 269 -7.64 33.53 -2.88
N VAL A 270 -7.25 34.60 -3.58
CA VAL A 270 -6.88 34.56 -4.98
C VAL A 270 -5.36 34.51 -5.07
N LEU A 271 -4.83 33.44 -5.67
CA LEU A 271 -3.40 33.24 -5.81
C LEU A 271 -2.87 33.91 -7.09
N PHE A 272 -1.65 34.44 -7.01
CA PHE A 272 -0.92 34.95 -8.17
C PHE A 272 -0.50 33.79 -9.09
N ARG A 273 -1.15 33.72 -10.28
CA ARG A 273 -0.88 32.71 -11.30
C ARG A 273 -0.16 33.33 -12.48
N GLN A 274 1.14 33.10 -12.57
CA GLN A 274 1.94 33.63 -13.68
C GLN A 274 1.72 32.80 -14.95
N ALA A 275 1.30 33.44 -16.02
CA ALA A 275 1.15 32.81 -17.33
C ALA A 275 2.49 32.20 -17.79
N GLY A 276 2.43 30.95 -18.32
CA GLY A 276 3.60 30.22 -18.81
C GLY A 276 4.40 29.47 -17.75
N ARG A 277 4.06 29.59 -16.47
CA ARG A 277 4.70 28.83 -15.40
C ARG A 277 3.79 27.67 -14.93
N THR A 278 4.28 26.44 -15.04
CA THR A 278 3.49 25.23 -14.75
C THR A 278 3.19 25.02 -13.27
N SER A 279 4.00 25.58 -12.38
CA SER A 279 3.87 25.41 -10.93
C SER A 279 4.35 26.64 -10.17
N PRO A 280 3.63 27.79 -10.25
CA PRO A 280 4.00 28.98 -9.49
C PRO A 280 3.79 28.76 -7.98
N PRO A 281 4.64 29.36 -7.12
CA PRO A 281 4.42 29.34 -5.67
C PRO A 281 3.07 29.97 -5.30
N ALA A 282 2.49 29.55 -4.17
CA ALA A 282 1.16 29.96 -3.73
C ALA A 282 1.17 31.35 -3.04
N TYR A 283 1.61 32.39 -3.76
CA TYR A 283 1.52 33.77 -3.28
C TYR A 283 0.10 34.29 -3.42
N VAL A 284 -0.34 35.01 -2.40
CA VAL A 284 -1.61 35.73 -2.40
C VAL A 284 -1.52 36.93 -3.34
N ASP A 285 -2.37 36.97 -4.37
CA ASP A 285 -2.56 38.13 -5.23
C ASP A 285 -3.52 39.12 -4.56
N ARG A 286 -4.67 38.64 -4.13
CA ARG A 286 -5.67 39.41 -3.41
C ARG A 286 -6.50 38.54 -2.47
N VAL A 287 -7.13 39.16 -1.49
CA VAL A 287 -8.08 38.52 -0.59
C VAL A 287 -9.46 39.15 -0.85
N GLU A 288 -10.46 38.30 -1.07
CA GLU A 288 -11.85 38.73 -1.27
C GLU A 288 -12.40 39.32 0.03
N ARG A 289 -13.16 40.43 -0.10
CA ARG A 289 -13.78 41.05 1.06
C ARG A 289 -14.83 40.09 1.67
N ASP A 290 -15.00 40.17 2.97
CA ASP A 290 -15.95 39.38 3.73
C ASP A 290 -15.80 37.85 3.55
N SER A 291 -14.57 37.42 3.17
CA SER A 291 -14.21 36.02 3.02
C SER A 291 -13.59 35.44 4.28
N PRO A 292 -13.58 34.12 4.43
CA PRO A 292 -12.86 33.45 5.51
C PRO A 292 -11.42 33.93 5.69
N ALA A 293 -10.69 34.11 4.60
CA ALA A 293 -9.31 34.58 4.63
C ALA A 293 -9.16 36.05 5.06
N SER A 294 -10.17 36.89 4.80
CA SER A 294 -10.13 38.29 5.19
C SER A 294 -10.09 38.47 6.70
N SER A 295 -10.77 37.59 7.45
CA SER A 295 -10.76 37.61 8.91
C SER A 295 -9.42 37.27 9.53
N LEU A 296 -8.54 36.57 8.81
CA LEU A 296 -7.19 36.23 9.25
C LEU A 296 -6.16 37.32 9.01
N GLY A 297 -6.54 38.43 8.36
CA GLY A 297 -5.66 39.53 8.03
C GLY A 297 -4.59 39.19 7.00
N LEU A 298 -4.87 38.21 6.13
CA LEU A 298 -4.04 37.89 4.95
C LEU A 298 -3.96 39.10 4.02
N ARG A 299 -2.82 39.26 3.36
CA ARG A 299 -2.52 40.42 2.48
C ARG A 299 -1.89 39.93 1.17
N PRO A 300 -1.91 40.72 0.11
CA PRO A 300 -1.08 40.46 -1.07
C PRO A 300 0.37 40.20 -0.68
N ASP A 301 1.08 39.38 -1.43
CA ASP A 301 2.46 38.90 -1.22
C ASP A 301 2.66 37.94 -0.04
N ASP A 302 1.63 37.57 0.72
CA ASP A 302 1.71 36.43 1.66
C ASP A 302 1.88 35.13 0.89
N LEU A 303 2.79 34.26 1.34
CA LEU A 303 3.02 32.95 0.76
C LEU A 303 2.32 31.88 1.59
N ILE A 304 1.30 31.23 1.05
CA ILE A 304 0.64 30.11 1.71
C ILE A 304 1.59 28.90 1.73
N VAL A 305 1.86 28.36 2.92
CA VAL A 305 2.78 27.24 3.10
C VAL A 305 2.11 25.98 3.65
N ARG A 306 0.90 26.11 4.24
CA ARG A 306 0.14 24.96 4.77
C ARG A 306 -1.35 25.28 4.88
N ILE A 307 -2.19 24.24 4.65
CA ILE A 307 -3.64 24.25 4.90
C ILE A 307 -3.96 22.98 5.67
N GLY A 308 -4.38 23.10 6.94
CA GLY A 308 -4.54 21.97 7.82
C GLY A 308 -3.25 21.16 7.90
N GLU A 309 -3.32 19.89 7.61
CA GLU A 309 -2.16 18.99 7.56
C GLU A 309 -1.36 19.07 6.25
N PHE A 310 -1.91 19.69 5.20
CA PHE A 310 -1.32 19.70 3.86
C PHE A 310 -0.29 20.83 3.68
N SER A 311 0.94 20.46 3.33
CA SER A 311 1.96 21.43 2.92
C SER A 311 1.66 21.96 1.53
N VAL A 312 1.80 23.28 1.35
CA VAL A 312 1.55 23.98 0.09
C VAL A 312 2.85 24.66 -0.38
N ARG A 313 3.29 24.33 -1.58
CA ARG A 313 4.46 24.94 -2.22
C ARG A 313 4.09 25.67 -3.51
N THR A 314 3.00 25.25 -4.14
CA THR A 314 2.54 25.73 -5.44
C THR A 314 1.05 26.03 -5.42
N CYS A 315 0.60 26.86 -6.37
CA CYS A 315 -0.84 27.10 -6.56
C CYS A 315 -1.63 25.82 -6.82
N LYS A 316 -1.06 24.87 -7.57
CA LYS A 316 -1.68 23.57 -7.83
C LYS A 316 -1.86 22.73 -6.55
N GLU A 317 -0.86 22.78 -5.66
CA GLU A 317 -0.94 22.09 -4.36
C GLU A 317 -1.95 22.74 -3.43
N TYR A 318 -2.10 24.05 -3.51
CA TYR A 318 -3.14 24.76 -2.79
C TYR A 318 -4.53 24.33 -3.23
N ASP A 319 -4.80 24.27 -4.55
CA ASP A 319 -6.08 23.85 -5.08
C ASP A 319 -6.38 22.40 -4.68
N ALA A 320 -5.42 21.49 -4.85
CA ALA A 320 -5.56 20.09 -4.47
C ALA A 320 -5.79 19.89 -2.97
N ALA A 321 -5.20 20.75 -2.12
CA ALA A 321 -5.46 20.71 -0.69
C ALA A 321 -6.91 21.16 -0.37
N LEU A 322 -7.41 22.20 -1.06
CA LEU A 322 -8.80 22.66 -0.86
C LEU A 322 -9.84 21.60 -1.24
N GLU A 323 -9.58 20.80 -2.27
CA GLU A 323 -10.47 19.70 -2.67
C GLU A 323 -10.67 18.62 -1.58
N ARG A 324 -9.81 18.62 -0.56
CA ARG A 324 -9.87 17.65 0.56
C ARG A 324 -10.84 18.06 1.67
N PHE A 325 -11.28 19.29 1.69
CA PHE A 325 -12.12 19.86 2.74
C PHE A 325 -13.57 19.99 2.29
N VAL A 326 -14.45 20.15 3.26
CA VAL A 326 -15.89 20.42 3.04
C VAL A 326 -16.28 21.78 3.58
N PRO A 327 -17.31 22.43 3.03
CA PRO A 327 -17.83 23.67 3.57
C PRO A 327 -18.20 23.56 5.05
N GLY A 328 -17.91 24.60 5.83
CA GLY A 328 -18.11 24.63 7.28
C GLY A 328 -16.99 23.98 8.09
N GLN A 329 -16.01 23.35 7.45
CA GLN A 329 -14.87 22.77 8.16
C GLN A 329 -13.91 23.86 8.62
N LYS A 330 -13.47 23.79 9.88
CA LYS A 330 -12.43 24.66 10.43
C LYS A 330 -11.05 24.10 10.10
N VAL A 331 -10.21 24.94 9.52
CA VAL A 331 -8.86 24.55 9.04
C VAL A 331 -7.84 25.59 9.47
N THR A 332 -6.68 25.15 9.90
CA THR A 332 -5.56 26.04 10.19
C THR A 332 -4.83 26.41 8.90
N LEU A 333 -4.78 27.68 8.55
CA LEU A 333 -3.93 28.22 7.50
C LEU A 333 -2.59 28.68 8.09
N THR A 334 -1.48 28.34 7.41
CA THR A 334 -0.15 28.85 7.75
C THR A 334 0.43 29.58 6.53
N TRP A 335 0.92 30.78 6.74
CA TRP A 335 1.52 31.58 5.67
C TRP A 335 2.79 32.29 6.12
N LYS A 336 3.61 32.68 5.18
CA LYS A 336 4.79 33.49 5.42
C LYS A 336 4.55 34.92 4.92
N ARG A 337 4.88 35.88 5.76
CA ARG A 337 4.94 37.32 5.43
C ARG A 337 6.37 37.78 5.63
N GLY A 338 7.11 37.96 4.54
CA GLY A 338 8.54 38.17 4.62
C GLY A 338 9.23 36.98 5.32
N THR A 339 9.91 37.21 6.43
CA THR A 339 10.60 36.22 7.24
C THR A 339 9.70 35.59 8.34
N SER A 340 8.54 36.19 8.62
CA SER A 340 7.65 35.75 9.70
C SER A 340 6.72 34.69 9.24
N VAL A 341 6.55 33.64 10.05
CA VAL A 341 5.54 32.58 9.85
C VAL A 341 4.33 32.89 10.74
N MET A 342 3.16 32.94 10.13
CA MET A 342 1.89 33.24 10.78
C MET A 342 0.94 32.07 10.57
N GLN A 343 0.00 31.92 11.50
CA GLN A 343 -1.05 30.92 11.37
C GLN A 343 -2.37 31.47 11.96
N GLY A 344 -3.47 30.95 11.47
CA GLY A 344 -4.79 31.24 11.97
C GLY A 344 -5.81 30.20 11.54
N GLU A 345 -6.86 30.06 12.32
CA GLU A 345 -7.96 29.12 12.03
C GLU A 345 -9.04 29.84 11.20
N VAL A 346 -9.54 29.14 10.18
CA VAL A 346 -10.57 29.65 9.27
C VAL A 346 -11.64 28.60 9.04
N GLU A 347 -12.89 29.02 9.00
CA GLU A 347 -14.01 28.18 8.60
C GLU A 347 -14.23 28.34 7.10
N LEU A 348 -14.16 27.23 6.36
CA LEU A 348 -14.24 27.25 4.90
C LEU A 348 -15.67 27.50 4.43
N ALA A 349 -15.87 28.46 3.52
CA ALA A 349 -17.15 28.75 2.92
C ALA A 349 -17.49 27.78 1.76
N ALA A 350 -18.76 27.77 1.32
CA ALA A 350 -19.23 27.00 0.17
C ALA A 350 -18.90 27.71 -1.16
#